data_076a43e2c306aa6f2875d5ee2aff2f1a
#
_entry.id   076a43e2c306aa6f2875d5ee2aff2f1a
#
_cell.length_a   1.000
_cell.length_b   1.000
_cell.length_c   1.000
_cell.angle_alpha   90.00
_cell.angle_beta   90.00
_cell.angle_gamma   90.00
#
_symmetry.space_group_name_H-M   'P 1'
#
loop_
_entity.id
_entity.type
_entity.pdbx_description
1 polymer ?
#
loop_
_entity_poly.entity_id
_entity_poly.type
_entity_poly.pdbx_seq_one_letter_code
_entity_poly.pdbx_strand_id
1 'polypeptide(L)'
;MMLHLQIITPEKIVFDDEVDQVTLPTTTGEITVLPNHIPLITSIEPGELVFKKSQRFTRMAAGFGFAQISAQNAKILVDLAAPEEELEEKAIEEARKKAEEALKQKHLLSEEEYATAAAELQKALVQLKIKRRHRRL
;
A
#
# COMPACT_ATOMS: atom_id res chain seq x y z
N MET A 1 -14.54 20.40 4.84
CA MET A 1 -14.26 19.43 5.91
C MET A 1 -13.06 18.58 5.53
N MET A 2 -12.25 18.25 6.51
CA MET A 2 -11.01 17.51 6.31
C MET A 2 -11.01 16.21 7.10
N LEU A 3 -10.27 15.26 6.61
CA LEU A 3 -10.04 13.97 7.23
C LEU A 3 -8.58 13.90 7.69
N HIS A 4 -8.35 13.58 8.96
CA HIS A 4 -6.99 13.45 9.47
C HIS A 4 -6.44 12.06 9.09
N LEU A 5 -5.45 12.04 8.21
CA LEU A 5 -4.86 10.81 7.71
C LEU A 5 -3.51 10.55 8.37
N GLN A 6 -3.35 9.36 8.94
CA GLN A 6 -2.07 8.86 9.44
C GLN A 6 -1.72 7.57 8.72
N ILE A 7 -0.54 7.53 8.13
CA ILE A 7 0.01 6.31 7.51
C ILE A 7 1.24 5.91 8.30
N ILE A 8 1.19 4.74 8.91
CA ILE A 8 2.19 4.27 9.86
C ILE A 8 2.74 2.92 9.41
N THR A 9 4.07 2.81 9.41
CA THR A 9 4.77 1.54 9.21
C THR A 9 5.54 1.20 10.50
N PRO A 10 6.05 -0.03 10.64
CA PRO A 10 6.86 -0.38 11.82
C PRO A 10 8.06 0.52 12.04
N GLU A 11 8.62 1.11 10.98
CA GLU A 11 9.81 1.94 11.09
C GLU A 11 9.50 3.38 11.45
N LYS A 12 8.38 3.93 10.97
CA LYS A 12 8.11 5.36 11.12
C LYS A 12 6.67 5.73 10.80
N ILE A 13 6.30 6.96 11.14
CA ILE A 13 5.09 7.61 10.64
C ILE A 13 5.44 8.17 9.26
N VAL A 14 4.82 7.64 8.22
CA VAL A 14 5.10 8.03 6.83
C VAL A 14 4.37 9.31 6.45
N PHE A 15 3.15 9.48 6.95
CA PHE A 15 2.31 10.64 6.66
C PHE A 15 1.40 10.92 7.86
N ASP A 16 1.21 12.20 8.18
CA ASP A 16 0.35 12.62 9.29
C ASP A 16 -0.12 14.05 9.02
N ASP A 17 -1.26 14.19 8.36
CA ASP A 17 -1.79 15.50 8.00
C ASP A 17 -3.27 15.39 7.61
N GLU A 18 -3.90 16.54 7.41
CA GLU A 18 -5.28 16.66 6.96
C GLU A 18 -5.35 16.46 5.45
N VAL A 19 -6.34 15.70 4.99
CA VAL A 19 -6.57 15.43 3.56
C VAL A 19 -8.06 15.59 3.25
N ASP A 20 -8.38 15.70 1.97
CA ASP A 20 -9.78 15.77 1.53
C ASP A 20 -10.41 14.38 1.50
N GLN A 21 -9.63 13.37 1.09
CA GLN A 21 -10.10 11.99 0.98
C GLN A 21 -8.91 11.04 0.87
N VAL A 22 -9.15 9.75 1.09
CA VAL A 22 -8.15 8.70 0.87
C VAL A 22 -8.82 7.48 0.23
N THR A 23 -8.15 6.90 -0.75
CA THR A 23 -8.59 5.66 -1.42
C THR A 23 -7.65 4.54 -1.02
N LEU A 24 -8.22 3.44 -0.55
CA LEU A 24 -7.50 2.31 0.04
C LEU A 24 -7.74 1.02 -0.75
N PRO A 25 -6.69 0.21 -0.97
CA PRO A 25 -6.87 -1.13 -1.54
C PRO A 25 -7.24 -2.11 -0.42
N THR A 26 -8.46 -2.61 -0.43
CA THR A 26 -8.92 -3.57 0.59
C THR A 26 -9.13 -4.95 0.00
N THR A 27 -9.36 -5.95 0.87
CA THR A 27 -9.62 -7.32 0.45
C THR A 27 -10.87 -7.47 -0.41
N THR A 28 -11.82 -6.53 -0.29
CA THR A 28 -13.06 -6.54 -1.06
C THR A 28 -13.06 -5.55 -2.22
N GLY A 29 -11.91 -4.96 -2.49
CA GLY A 29 -11.77 -3.96 -3.55
C GLY A 29 -11.34 -2.62 -3.00
N GLU A 30 -11.30 -1.64 -3.89
CA GLU A 30 -10.89 -0.28 -3.56
C GLU A 30 -12.04 0.47 -2.88
N ILE A 31 -11.75 1.15 -1.78
CA ILE A 31 -12.73 2.01 -1.10
C ILE A 31 -12.18 3.43 -1.00
N THR A 32 -13.06 4.42 -1.10
CA THR A 32 -12.70 5.83 -0.90
C THR A 32 -13.36 6.33 0.37
N VAL A 33 -12.56 6.88 1.27
CA VAL A 33 -13.00 7.40 2.56
C VAL A 33 -13.03 8.91 2.51
N LEU A 34 -14.20 9.47 2.79
CA LEU A 34 -14.43 10.91 2.89
C LEU A 34 -14.64 11.29 4.36
N PRO A 35 -14.52 12.59 4.72
CA PRO A 35 -14.87 13.03 6.07
C PRO A 35 -16.28 12.61 6.45
N ASN A 36 -16.47 12.28 7.72
CA ASN A 36 -17.75 11.78 8.27
C ASN A 36 -18.14 10.37 7.79
N HIS A 37 -17.15 9.60 7.36
CA HIS A 37 -17.38 8.20 7.06
C HIS A 37 -17.80 7.43 8.32
N ILE A 38 -18.71 6.46 8.18
CA ILE A 38 -19.09 5.61 9.31
C ILE A 38 -17.87 4.83 9.81
N PRO A 39 -17.79 4.53 11.10
CA PRO A 39 -16.66 3.77 11.63
C PRO A 39 -16.48 2.44 10.92
N LEU A 40 -15.23 2.12 10.58
CA LEU A 40 -14.90 0.90 9.84
C LEU A 40 -13.49 0.45 10.19
N ILE A 41 -13.31 -0.86 10.35
CA ILE A 41 -11.98 -1.46 10.40
C ILE A 41 -11.93 -2.45 9.23
N THR A 42 -10.91 -2.32 8.38
CA THR A 42 -10.78 -3.16 7.20
C THR A 42 -9.34 -3.57 6.97
N SER A 43 -9.15 -4.72 6.34
CA SER A 43 -7.83 -5.19 5.94
C SER A 43 -7.38 -4.47 4.68
N ILE A 44 -6.08 -4.22 4.59
CA ILE A 44 -5.44 -3.62 3.41
C ILE A 44 -4.59 -4.68 2.74
N GLU A 45 -4.72 -4.81 1.44
CA GLU A 45 -3.87 -5.68 0.62
C GLU A 45 -2.87 -4.82 -0.16
N PRO A 46 -1.76 -5.42 -0.63
CA PRO A 46 -0.82 -4.69 -1.46
C PRO A 46 -1.52 -4.04 -2.64
N GLY A 47 -1.35 -2.74 -2.78
CA GLY A 47 -2.01 -1.96 -3.80
C GLY A 47 -1.61 -0.51 -3.74
N GLU A 48 -2.33 0.29 -4.49
CA GLU A 48 -2.09 1.72 -4.56
C GLU A 48 -2.99 2.43 -3.56
N LEU A 49 -2.35 3.20 -2.66
CA LEU A 49 -3.03 4.10 -1.74
C LEU A 49 -2.95 5.50 -2.33
N VAL A 50 -4.08 6.19 -2.43
CA VAL A 50 -4.16 7.51 -3.04
C VAL A 50 -4.87 8.47 -2.10
N PHE A 51 -4.27 9.60 -1.79
CA PHE A 51 -4.98 10.63 -1.05
C PHE A 51 -4.93 11.96 -1.77
N LYS A 52 -5.96 12.76 -1.54
CA LYS A 52 -6.13 14.08 -2.17
C LYS A 52 -6.00 15.15 -1.11
N LYS A 53 -5.15 16.14 -1.38
CA LYS A 53 -4.99 17.31 -0.54
C LYS A 53 -4.86 18.55 -1.41
N SER A 54 -5.70 19.55 -1.19
CA SER A 54 -5.66 20.80 -1.95
C SER A 54 -5.65 20.56 -3.47
N GLN A 55 -6.51 19.64 -3.91
CA GLN A 55 -6.68 19.25 -5.31
C GLN A 55 -5.48 18.53 -5.93
N ARG A 56 -4.52 18.12 -5.12
CA ARG A 56 -3.39 17.29 -5.56
C ARG A 56 -3.56 15.88 -5.07
N PHE A 57 -3.32 14.93 -5.96
CA PHE A 57 -3.32 13.51 -5.62
C PHE A 57 -1.91 13.03 -5.35
N THR A 58 -1.73 12.32 -4.24
CA THR A 58 -0.47 11.65 -3.89
C THR A 58 -0.72 10.16 -3.94
N ARG A 59 0.16 9.44 -4.60
CA ARG A 59 0.06 7.99 -4.77
C ARG A 59 1.21 7.30 -4.05
N MET A 60 0.90 6.21 -3.36
CA MET A 60 1.88 5.43 -2.62
C MET A 60 1.65 3.96 -2.86
N ALA A 61 2.74 3.18 -2.88
CA ALA A 61 2.63 1.74 -2.85
C ALA A 61 2.42 1.31 -1.40
N ALA A 62 1.35 0.59 -1.12
CA ALA A 62 1.06 0.06 0.20
C ALA A 62 1.18 -1.45 0.21
N GLY A 63 1.66 -2.01 1.31
CA GLY A 63 1.71 -3.44 1.55
C GLY A 63 0.50 -3.92 2.34
N PHE A 64 0.68 -5.01 3.08
CA PHE A 64 -0.37 -5.58 3.92
C PHE A 64 -0.55 -4.80 5.21
N GLY A 65 -1.76 -4.73 5.69
CA GLY A 65 -2.08 -4.10 6.96
C GLY A 65 -3.57 -3.97 7.18
N PHE A 66 -3.94 -2.93 7.90
CA PHE A 66 -5.35 -2.63 8.14
C PHE A 66 -5.55 -1.13 8.34
N ALA A 67 -6.79 -0.71 8.18
CA ALA A 67 -7.19 0.68 8.37
C ALA A 67 -8.28 0.76 9.42
N GLN A 68 -8.18 1.77 10.27
CA GLN A 68 -9.20 2.11 11.25
C GLN A 68 -9.75 3.48 10.87
N ILE A 69 -11.04 3.50 10.51
CA ILE A 69 -11.72 4.69 10.00
C ILE A 69 -12.73 5.16 11.03
N SER A 70 -12.74 6.46 11.27
CA SER A 70 -13.77 7.12 12.07
C SER A 70 -14.23 8.38 11.35
N ALA A 71 -15.16 9.16 11.93
CA ALA A 71 -15.75 10.31 11.26
C ALA A 71 -14.72 11.33 10.78
N GLN A 72 -13.65 11.53 11.55
CA GLN A 72 -12.67 12.59 11.27
C GLN A 72 -11.24 12.04 11.09
N ASN A 73 -11.04 10.74 11.23
CA ASN A 73 -9.70 10.14 11.22
C ASN A 73 -9.66 8.89 10.38
N ALA A 74 -8.55 8.74 9.67
CA ALA A 74 -8.19 7.50 8.97
C ALA A 74 -6.79 7.11 9.41
N LYS A 75 -6.66 6.01 10.12
CA LYS A 75 -5.38 5.49 10.60
C LYS A 75 -5.04 4.23 9.81
N ILE A 76 -3.96 4.29 9.09
CA ILE A 76 -3.51 3.23 8.20
C ILE A 76 -2.22 2.63 8.76
N LEU A 77 -2.26 1.34 9.11
CA LEU A 77 -1.09 0.61 9.59
C LEU A 77 -0.75 -0.45 8.57
N VAL A 78 0.39 -0.31 7.92
CA VAL A 78 0.83 -1.21 6.84
C VAL A 78 2.30 -1.57 7.04
N ASP A 79 2.71 -2.71 6.49
CA ASP A 79 4.10 -3.15 6.59
C ASP A 79 5.01 -2.43 5.58
N LEU A 80 4.43 -1.79 4.59
CA LEU A 80 5.13 -1.01 3.58
C LEU A 80 4.27 0.17 3.17
N ALA A 81 4.86 1.36 3.12
CA ALA A 81 4.25 2.54 2.50
C ALA A 81 5.36 3.34 1.85
N ALA A 82 5.41 3.36 0.53
CA ALA A 82 6.47 4.01 -0.22
C ALA A 82 5.88 5.01 -1.23
N PRO A 83 6.22 6.30 -1.10
CA PRO A 83 5.85 7.28 -2.11
C PRO A 83 6.39 6.89 -3.48
N GLU A 84 5.65 7.24 -4.52
CA GLU A 84 6.02 6.89 -5.88
C GLU A 84 7.45 7.34 -6.23
N GLU A 85 7.86 8.52 -5.76
CA GLU A 85 9.18 9.08 -6.02
C GLU A 85 10.33 8.25 -5.43
N GLU A 86 10.04 7.46 -4.39
CA GLU A 86 11.05 6.61 -3.75
C GLU A 86 11.18 5.22 -4.38
N LEU A 87 10.34 4.91 -5.37
CA LEU A 87 10.35 3.61 -6.03
C LEU A 87 11.45 3.56 -7.10
N GLU A 88 12.40 2.65 -6.92
CA GLU A 88 13.47 2.38 -7.89
C GLU A 88 13.12 1.14 -8.70
N GLU A 89 12.80 1.31 -9.97
CA GLU A 89 12.35 0.23 -10.84
C GLU A 89 13.34 -0.96 -10.88
N LYS A 90 14.64 -0.66 -10.95
CA LYS A 90 15.66 -1.71 -11.00
C LYS A 90 15.69 -2.57 -9.74
N ALA A 91 15.64 -1.93 -8.57
CA ALA A 91 15.63 -2.64 -7.30
C ALA A 91 14.37 -3.48 -7.13
N ILE A 92 13.23 -2.94 -7.54
CA ILE A 92 11.94 -3.63 -7.48
C ILE A 92 11.95 -4.84 -8.43
N GLU A 93 12.48 -4.69 -9.63
CA GLU A 93 12.59 -5.78 -10.61
C GLU A 93 13.45 -6.91 -10.09
N GLU A 94 14.56 -6.60 -9.44
CA GLU A 94 15.42 -7.60 -8.81
C GLU A 94 14.70 -8.34 -7.69
N ALA A 95 13.95 -7.63 -6.85
CA ALA A 95 13.14 -8.23 -5.79
C ALA A 95 12.06 -9.16 -6.36
N ARG A 96 11.41 -8.74 -7.46
CA ARG A 96 10.41 -9.55 -8.15
C ARG A 96 11.01 -10.86 -8.65
N LYS A 97 12.15 -10.78 -9.32
CA LYS A 97 12.84 -11.97 -9.84
C LYS A 97 13.22 -12.94 -8.73
N LYS A 98 13.75 -12.41 -7.64
CA LYS A 98 14.15 -13.21 -6.48
C LYS A 98 12.94 -13.94 -5.88
N ALA A 99 11.81 -13.26 -5.73
CA ALA A 99 10.59 -13.85 -5.20
C ALA A 99 10.02 -14.91 -6.14
N GLU A 100 10.03 -14.68 -7.46
CA GLU A 100 9.58 -15.64 -8.44
C GLU A 100 10.44 -16.93 -8.42
N GLU A 101 11.75 -16.77 -8.33
CA GLU A 101 12.66 -17.91 -8.23
C GLU A 101 12.44 -18.73 -6.98
N ALA A 102 12.21 -18.06 -5.84
CA ALA A 102 11.88 -18.73 -4.59
C ALA A 102 10.59 -19.56 -4.72
N LEU A 103 9.57 -18.99 -5.36
CA LEU A 103 8.29 -19.69 -5.56
C LEU A 103 8.40 -20.89 -6.47
N LYS A 104 9.33 -20.89 -7.43
CA LYS A 104 9.58 -22.04 -8.31
C LYS A 104 10.15 -23.23 -7.56
N GLN A 105 10.76 -23.00 -6.40
CA GLN A 105 11.33 -24.03 -5.55
C GLN A 105 10.38 -24.39 -4.40
N LYS A 106 9.10 -24.40 -4.68
CA LYS A 106 8.03 -24.63 -3.69
C LYS A 106 8.26 -25.87 -2.83
N HIS A 107 8.78 -26.95 -3.40
CA HIS A 107 9.03 -28.19 -2.68
C HIS A 107 10.15 -28.09 -1.64
N LEU A 108 10.97 -27.03 -1.69
CA LEU A 108 12.04 -26.77 -0.74
C LEU A 108 11.64 -25.75 0.34
N LEU A 109 10.45 -25.18 0.22
CA LEU A 109 9.97 -24.12 1.11
C LEU A 109 8.96 -24.65 2.10
N SER A 110 9.01 -24.16 3.35
CA SER A 110 7.94 -24.34 4.29
C SER A 110 6.73 -23.51 3.87
N GLU A 111 5.56 -23.76 4.47
CA GLU A 111 4.37 -22.94 4.17
C GLU A 111 4.61 -21.48 4.49
N GLU A 112 5.31 -21.19 5.59
CA GLU A 112 5.64 -19.82 5.98
C GLU A 112 6.58 -19.16 4.99
N GLU A 113 7.63 -19.87 4.55
CA GLU A 113 8.56 -19.33 3.56
C GLU A 113 7.88 -19.08 2.21
N TYR A 114 7.00 -19.98 1.80
CA TYR A 114 6.23 -19.82 0.57
C TYR A 114 5.32 -18.59 0.66
N ALA A 115 4.60 -18.43 1.79
CA ALA A 115 3.70 -17.28 2.00
C ALA A 115 4.49 -15.97 1.98
N THR A 116 5.69 -15.94 2.58
CA THR A 116 6.55 -14.76 2.57
C THR A 116 6.98 -14.40 1.15
N ALA A 117 7.43 -15.38 0.37
CA ALA A 117 7.84 -15.15 -1.01
C ALA A 117 6.67 -14.67 -1.88
N ALA A 118 5.49 -15.24 -1.70
CA ALA A 118 4.29 -14.82 -2.43
C ALA A 118 3.91 -13.37 -2.10
N ALA A 119 4.00 -12.99 -0.81
CA ALA A 119 3.72 -11.62 -0.38
C ALA A 119 4.72 -10.63 -0.97
N GLU A 120 6.01 -10.98 -0.97
CA GLU A 120 7.05 -10.12 -1.55
C GLU A 120 6.85 -9.92 -3.05
N LEU A 121 6.48 -10.98 -3.77
CA LEU A 121 6.17 -10.88 -5.20
C LEU A 121 4.99 -9.95 -5.44
N GLN A 122 3.91 -10.10 -4.68
CA GLN A 122 2.73 -9.25 -4.80
C GLN A 122 3.06 -7.78 -4.59
N LYS A 123 3.85 -7.47 -3.57
CA LYS A 123 4.30 -6.09 -3.29
C LYS A 123 5.13 -5.53 -4.44
N ALA A 124 6.07 -6.32 -4.96
CA ALA A 124 6.92 -5.88 -6.06
C ALA A 124 6.12 -5.60 -7.32
N LEU A 125 5.13 -6.43 -7.64
CA LEU A 125 4.27 -6.24 -8.80
C LEU A 125 3.45 -4.94 -8.69
N VAL A 126 2.94 -4.63 -7.50
CA VAL A 126 2.20 -3.38 -7.25
C VAL A 126 3.12 -2.17 -7.46
N GLN A 127 4.32 -2.21 -6.90
CA GLN A 127 5.29 -1.12 -7.03
C GLN A 127 5.67 -0.88 -8.49
N LEU A 128 5.91 -1.95 -9.25
CA LEU A 128 6.23 -1.83 -10.67
C LEU A 128 5.06 -1.24 -11.47
N LYS A 129 3.84 -1.65 -11.16
CA LYS A 129 2.64 -1.12 -11.82
C LYS A 129 2.53 0.39 -11.63
N ILE A 130 2.72 0.87 -10.42
CA ILE A 130 2.67 2.29 -10.09
C ILE A 130 3.78 3.05 -10.84
N LYS A 131 5.00 2.55 -10.77
CA LYS A 131 6.16 3.20 -11.38
C LYS A 131 6.04 3.27 -12.90
N ARG A 132 5.62 2.17 -13.53
CA ARG A 132 5.47 2.11 -14.99
C ARG A 132 4.32 2.98 -15.49
N ARG A 133 3.21 3.04 -14.74
CA ARG A 133 2.09 3.90 -15.09
C ARG A 133 2.49 5.36 -15.07
N HIS A 134 3.24 5.79 -14.06
CA HIS A 134 3.74 7.16 -13.97
C HIS A 134 4.64 7.50 -15.15
N ARG A 135 5.53 6.56 -15.53
CA ARG A 135 6.47 6.78 -16.62
C ARG A 135 5.78 6.97 -17.97
N ARG A 136 4.58 6.38 -18.16
CA ARG A 136 3.82 6.50 -19.41
C ARG A 136 3.10 7.84 -19.55
N LEU A 137 2.98 8.58 -18.47
CA LEU A 137 2.36 9.91 -18.49
C LEU A 137 3.40 10.97 -18.84
#